data_518573b47867e2e02e05abb28acfb858
#
_entry.id   518573b47867e2e02e05abb28acfb858
#
_cell.length_a   1.000
_cell.length_b   1.000
_cell.length_c   1.000
_cell.angle_alpha   90.00
_cell.angle_beta   90.00
_cell.angle_gamma   90.00
#
_symmetry.space_group_name_H-M   'P 1'
#
loop_
_entity.id
_entity.type
_entity.pdbx_description
1 polymer ?
#
loop_
_entity_poly.entity_id
_entity_poly.type
_entity_poly.pdbx_seq_one_letter_code
_entity_poly.pdbx_strand_id
1 'polypeptide(L)'
;MRTSQPMMVQFLRYAGAGAIGTAAQFAILIALVRLAGTHAVTASTVGAVAGAIINYAINHRYTFASRAPHARALPRFAGIALAGIGLNAVVMASALGILDANLIIAQVVATGAVLGFTYVANRTWTF
;
A
#
# COMPACT_ATOMS: atom_id res chain seq x y z
N MET A 1 20.08 -1.36 -1.14
CA MET A 1 20.16 -0.53 0.07
C MET A 1 20.01 -1.39 1.31
N ARG A 2 20.88 -1.22 2.24
CA ARG A 2 20.80 -2.00 3.47
C ARG A 2 20.62 -1.11 4.67
N THR A 3 19.97 -1.63 5.69
CA THR A 3 19.83 -0.98 6.98
C THR A 3 20.38 -1.92 8.05
N SER A 4 20.92 -1.35 9.15
CA SER A 4 21.41 -2.12 10.28
C SER A 4 20.29 -2.64 11.18
N GLN A 5 19.04 -2.26 10.92
CA GLN A 5 17.91 -2.68 11.74
C GLN A 5 17.65 -4.19 11.61
N PRO A 6 17.34 -4.90 12.71
CA PRO A 6 16.87 -6.28 12.63
C PRO A 6 15.63 -6.36 11.75
N MET A 7 15.49 -7.47 11.02
CA MET A 7 14.37 -7.66 10.09
C MET A 7 13.02 -7.49 10.80
N MET A 8 12.88 -8.01 12.02
CA MET A 8 11.63 -7.92 12.76
C MET A 8 11.28 -6.46 13.08
N VAL A 9 12.24 -5.66 13.55
CA VAL A 9 12.01 -4.25 13.85
C VAL A 9 11.66 -3.49 12.57
N GLN A 10 12.38 -3.76 11.49
CA GLN A 10 12.12 -3.15 10.21
C GLN A 10 10.72 -3.48 9.69
N PHE A 11 10.33 -4.75 9.80
CA PHE A 11 9.00 -5.17 9.37
C PHE A 11 7.91 -4.51 10.21
N LEU A 12 8.09 -4.40 11.53
CA LEU A 12 7.13 -3.75 12.41
C LEU A 12 6.98 -2.26 12.09
N ARG A 13 8.09 -1.59 11.76
CA ARG A 13 8.04 -0.19 11.33
C ARG A 13 7.35 -0.05 9.97
N TYR A 14 7.62 -0.98 9.06
CA TYR A 14 6.94 -1.01 7.77
C TYR A 14 5.44 -1.21 7.95
N ALA A 15 5.05 -2.14 8.81
CA ALA A 15 3.65 -2.41 9.09
C ALA A 15 2.97 -1.20 9.74
N GLY A 16 3.68 -0.48 10.63
CA GLY A 16 3.17 0.75 11.24
C GLY A 16 2.94 1.84 10.21
N ALA A 17 3.90 2.04 9.31
CA ALA A 17 3.76 2.99 8.20
C ALA A 17 2.61 2.59 7.29
N GLY A 18 2.52 1.28 6.99
CA GLY A 18 1.43 0.73 6.21
C GLY A 18 0.08 0.93 6.86
N ALA A 19 0.01 0.84 8.20
CA ALA A 19 -1.23 1.06 8.93
C ALA A 19 -1.71 2.51 8.76
N ILE A 20 -0.81 3.48 8.78
CA ILE A 20 -1.16 4.89 8.55
C ILE A 20 -1.67 5.08 7.12
N GLY A 21 -0.94 4.57 6.13
CA GLY A 21 -1.37 4.63 4.73
C GLY A 21 -2.69 3.90 4.51
N THR A 22 -2.86 2.74 5.14
CA THR A 22 -4.09 1.94 5.06
C THR A 22 -5.28 2.67 5.68
N ALA A 23 -5.07 3.34 6.82
CA ALA A 23 -6.14 4.13 7.43
C ALA A 23 -6.60 5.24 6.48
N ALA A 24 -5.67 5.92 5.81
CA ALA A 24 -6.00 6.91 4.81
C ALA A 24 -6.75 6.29 3.62
N GLN A 25 -6.30 5.13 3.14
CA GLN A 25 -6.94 4.41 2.04
C GLN A 25 -8.38 4.03 2.40
N PHE A 26 -8.61 3.49 3.58
CA PHE A 26 -9.94 3.09 4.01
C PHE A 26 -10.86 4.30 4.17
N ALA A 27 -10.35 5.40 4.75
CA ALA A 27 -11.13 6.61 4.91
C ALA A 27 -11.58 7.16 3.54
N ILE A 28 -10.67 7.18 2.57
CA ILE A 28 -10.98 7.64 1.21
C ILE A 28 -11.97 6.69 0.53
N LEU A 29 -11.75 5.38 0.66
CA LEU A 29 -12.64 4.36 0.09
C LEU A 29 -14.07 4.55 0.59
N ILE A 30 -14.22 4.61 1.90
CA ILE A 30 -15.55 4.73 2.51
C ILE A 30 -16.21 6.05 2.14
N ALA A 31 -15.46 7.14 2.19
CA ALA A 31 -15.99 8.45 1.83
C ALA A 31 -16.46 8.50 0.37
N LEU A 32 -15.63 8.00 -0.56
CA LEU A 32 -15.99 8.03 -1.97
C LEU A 32 -17.16 7.12 -2.30
N VAL A 33 -17.20 5.93 -1.73
CA VAL A 33 -18.29 4.99 -2.02
C VAL A 33 -19.60 5.45 -1.37
N ARG A 34 -19.56 5.82 -0.10
CA ARG A 34 -20.78 6.08 0.66
C ARG A 34 -21.29 7.50 0.58
N LEU A 35 -20.39 8.47 0.38
CA LEU A 35 -20.79 9.88 0.30
C LEU A 35 -20.90 10.40 -1.13
N ALA A 36 -20.06 9.90 -2.04
CA ALA A 36 -20.03 10.35 -3.43
C ALA A 36 -20.57 9.32 -4.43
N GLY A 37 -20.90 8.11 -3.99
CA GLY A 37 -21.45 7.06 -4.85
C GLY A 37 -20.43 6.49 -5.85
N THR A 38 -19.14 6.64 -5.59
CA THR A 38 -18.08 6.18 -6.48
C THR A 38 -18.03 4.65 -6.50
N HIS A 39 -17.71 4.07 -7.66
CA HIS A 39 -17.51 2.63 -7.80
C HIS A 39 -16.41 2.16 -6.85
N ALA A 40 -16.62 1.02 -6.18
CA ALA A 40 -15.73 0.54 -5.12
C ALA A 40 -14.29 0.34 -5.57
N VAL A 41 -14.07 -0.26 -6.75
CA VAL A 41 -12.70 -0.49 -7.24
C VAL A 41 -12.01 0.84 -7.54
N THR A 42 -12.71 1.80 -8.13
CA THR A 42 -12.17 3.13 -8.39
C THR A 42 -11.83 3.85 -7.09
N ALA A 43 -12.73 3.84 -6.12
CA ALA A 43 -12.51 4.46 -4.82
C ALA A 43 -11.31 3.85 -4.09
N SER A 44 -11.20 2.52 -4.13
CA SER A 44 -10.07 1.80 -3.54
C SER A 44 -8.76 2.18 -4.21
N THR A 45 -8.75 2.33 -5.54
CA THR A 45 -7.56 2.72 -6.29
C THR A 45 -7.11 4.13 -5.93
N VAL A 46 -8.03 5.08 -5.83
CA VAL A 46 -7.72 6.45 -5.40
C VAL A 46 -7.12 6.42 -3.99
N GLY A 47 -7.72 5.66 -3.09
CA GLY A 47 -7.21 5.50 -1.74
C GLY A 47 -5.82 4.87 -1.72
N ALA A 48 -5.58 3.87 -2.57
CA ALA A 48 -4.28 3.21 -2.65
C ALA A 48 -3.18 4.18 -3.12
N VAL A 49 -3.47 5.06 -4.06
CA VAL A 49 -2.51 6.08 -4.49
C VAL A 49 -2.13 7.01 -3.34
N ALA A 50 -3.12 7.52 -2.63
CA ALA A 50 -2.87 8.39 -1.47
C ALA A 50 -2.08 7.65 -0.40
N GLY A 51 -2.45 6.41 -0.09
CA GLY A 51 -1.76 5.58 0.89
C GLY A 51 -0.32 5.29 0.48
N ALA A 52 -0.08 5.08 -0.81
CA ALA A 52 1.27 4.81 -1.32
C ALA A 52 2.19 6.03 -1.14
N ILE A 53 1.69 7.23 -1.36
CA ILE A 53 2.47 8.45 -1.17
C ILE A 53 2.89 8.59 0.29
N ILE A 54 1.96 8.40 1.20
CA ILE A 54 2.23 8.45 2.65
C ILE A 54 3.23 7.37 3.03
N ASN A 55 2.99 6.16 2.54
CA ASN A 55 3.83 5.00 2.83
C ASN A 55 5.27 5.20 2.36
N TYR A 56 5.46 5.73 1.15
CA TYR A 56 6.79 6.03 0.64
C TYR A 56 7.54 6.99 1.57
N ALA A 57 6.90 8.09 1.92
CA ALA A 57 7.53 9.14 2.73
C ALA A 57 7.98 8.59 4.09
N ILE A 58 7.11 7.82 4.73
CA ILE A 58 7.42 7.26 6.05
C ILE A 58 8.50 6.20 5.94
N ASN A 59 8.40 5.29 4.98
CA ASN A 59 9.35 4.19 4.86
C ASN A 59 10.73 4.66 4.44
N HIS A 60 10.81 5.62 3.52
CA HIS A 60 12.10 6.15 3.11
C HIS A 60 12.83 6.76 4.30
N ARG A 61 12.12 7.55 5.10
CA ARG A 61 12.74 8.31 6.19
C ARG A 61 12.93 7.49 7.47
N TYR A 62 11.93 6.71 7.86
CA TYR A 62 11.91 6.08 9.19
C TYR A 62 12.11 4.58 9.16
N THR A 63 11.37 3.86 8.32
CA THR A 63 11.37 2.39 8.36
C THR A 63 12.70 1.82 7.91
N PHE A 64 13.17 2.24 6.77
CA PHE A 64 14.41 1.73 6.18
C PHE A 64 15.58 2.67 6.42
N ALA A 65 15.34 3.85 6.98
CA ALA A 65 16.36 4.87 7.17
C ALA A 65 17.19 5.05 5.91
N SER A 66 16.51 5.14 4.78
CA SER A 66 17.13 5.06 3.47
C SER A 66 17.99 6.28 3.20
N ARG A 67 19.20 6.02 2.71
CA ARG A 67 20.09 7.05 2.17
C ARG A 67 20.05 7.11 0.66
N ALA A 68 19.23 6.27 0.04
CA ALA A 68 19.07 6.29 -1.41
C ALA A 68 18.48 7.62 -1.83
N PRO A 69 19.06 8.27 -2.86
CA PRO A 69 18.49 9.52 -3.35
C PRO A 69 17.10 9.27 -3.93
N HIS A 70 16.22 10.26 -3.78
CA HIS A 70 14.87 10.15 -4.32
C HIS A 70 14.87 9.91 -5.82
N ALA A 71 15.86 10.43 -6.55
CA ALA A 71 15.99 10.19 -7.98
C ALA A 71 16.10 8.70 -8.33
N ARG A 72 16.61 7.89 -7.43
CA ARG A 72 16.72 6.43 -7.62
C ARG A 72 15.61 5.66 -6.90
N ALA A 73 15.34 6.02 -5.65
CA ALA A 73 14.37 5.31 -4.84
C ALA A 73 12.93 5.54 -5.31
N LEU A 74 12.60 6.77 -5.67
CA LEU A 74 11.24 7.12 -6.03
C LEU A 74 10.73 6.40 -7.29
N PRO A 75 11.49 6.35 -8.41
CA PRO A 75 11.03 5.57 -9.57
C PRO A 75 10.85 4.09 -9.28
N ARG A 76 11.74 3.50 -8.48
CA ARG A 76 11.63 2.09 -8.09
C ARG A 76 10.41 1.84 -7.23
N PHE A 77 10.20 2.70 -6.24
CA PHE A 77 9.01 2.63 -5.41
C PHE A 77 7.75 2.82 -6.25
N ALA A 78 7.75 3.78 -7.17
CA ALA A 78 6.59 4.03 -8.03
C ALA A 78 6.24 2.81 -8.88
N GLY A 79 7.25 2.12 -9.44
CA GLY A 79 7.02 0.90 -10.20
C GLY A 79 6.38 -0.20 -9.37
N ILE A 80 6.90 -0.41 -8.16
CA ILE A 80 6.34 -1.40 -7.22
C ILE A 80 4.95 -0.98 -6.77
N ALA A 81 4.73 0.32 -6.52
CA ALA A 81 3.43 0.83 -6.12
C ALA A 81 2.39 0.64 -7.22
N LEU A 82 2.77 0.87 -8.48
CA LEU A 82 1.86 0.62 -9.60
C LEU A 82 1.46 -0.85 -9.68
N ALA A 83 2.41 -1.76 -9.50
CA ALA A 83 2.12 -3.18 -9.45
C ALA A 83 1.20 -3.52 -8.26
N GLY A 84 1.45 -2.91 -7.11
CA GLY A 84 0.61 -3.07 -5.93
C GLY A 84 -0.81 -2.54 -6.12
N ILE A 85 -0.94 -1.40 -6.77
CA ILE A 85 -2.25 -0.82 -7.10
C ILE A 85 -3.02 -1.75 -8.05
N GLY A 86 -2.34 -2.29 -9.05
CA GLY A 86 -2.94 -3.28 -9.95
C GLY A 86 -3.38 -4.52 -9.20
N LEU A 87 -2.54 -5.05 -8.32
CA LEU A 87 -2.88 -6.19 -7.49
C LEU A 87 -4.09 -5.89 -6.59
N ASN A 88 -4.12 -4.71 -5.97
CA ASN A 88 -5.25 -4.28 -5.15
C ASN A 88 -6.55 -4.28 -5.98
N ALA A 89 -6.50 -3.73 -7.18
CA ALA A 89 -7.69 -3.67 -8.03
C ALA A 89 -8.17 -5.06 -8.43
N VAL A 90 -7.25 -5.97 -8.77
CA VAL A 90 -7.60 -7.35 -9.14
C VAL A 90 -8.22 -8.08 -7.94
N VAL A 91 -7.62 -7.97 -6.76
CA VAL A 91 -8.14 -8.64 -5.56
C VAL A 91 -9.49 -8.06 -5.17
N MET A 92 -9.65 -6.73 -5.22
CA MET A 92 -10.93 -6.08 -4.94
C MET A 92 -12.02 -6.55 -5.91
N ALA A 93 -11.74 -6.53 -7.19
CA ALA A 93 -12.71 -6.96 -8.20
C ALA A 93 -13.09 -8.43 -8.01
N SER A 94 -12.11 -9.30 -7.74
CA SER A 94 -12.36 -10.73 -7.51
C SER A 94 -13.18 -10.96 -6.25
N ALA A 95 -12.83 -10.30 -5.15
CA ALA A 95 -13.53 -10.48 -3.88
C ALA A 95 -14.97 -9.97 -3.96
N LEU A 96 -15.18 -8.81 -4.58
CA LEU A 96 -16.51 -8.22 -4.70
C LEU A 96 -17.37 -8.93 -5.75
N GLY A 97 -16.76 -9.30 -6.89
CA GLY A 97 -17.50 -9.86 -8.01
C GLY A 97 -17.67 -11.36 -7.94
N ILE A 98 -16.60 -12.09 -7.65
CA ILE A 98 -16.61 -13.57 -7.67
C ILE A 98 -17.01 -14.14 -6.33
N LEU A 99 -16.45 -13.63 -5.24
CA LEU A 99 -16.67 -14.15 -3.89
C LEU A 99 -17.80 -13.44 -3.16
N ASP A 100 -18.35 -12.38 -3.75
CA ASP A 100 -19.46 -11.61 -3.17
C ASP A 100 -19.16 -11.12 -1.75
N ALA A 101 -17.90 -10.79 -1.47
CA ALA A 101 -17.48 -10.29 -0.18
C ALA A 101 -17.98 -8.86 0.02
N ASN A 102 -18.16 -8.44 1.29
CA ASN A 102 -18.50 -7.05 1.54
C ASN A 102 -17.27 -6.15 1.32
N LEU A 103 -17.53 -4.86 1.21
CA LEU A 103 -16.51 -3.85 0.87
C LEU A 103 -15.30 -3.89 1.80
N ILE A 104 -15.53 -3.96 3.10
CA ILE A 104 -14.44 -3.90 4.09
C ILE A 104 -13.61 -5.19 4.06
N ILE A 105 -14.26 -6.35 3.98
CA ILE A 105 -13.56 -7.63 3.89
C ILE A 105 -12.72 -7.69 2.62
N ALA A 106 -13.29 -7.27 1.49
CA ALA A 106 -12.56 -7.23 0.23
C ALA A 106 -11.30 -6.35 0.34
N GLN A 107 -11.42 -5.17 0.95
CA GLN A 107 -10.29 -4.27 1.10
C GLN A 107 -9.25 -4.82 2.09
N VAL A 108 -9.65 -5.49 3.16
CA VAL A 108 -8.71 -6.11 4.10
C VAL A 108 -7.88 -7.18 3.39
N VAL A 109 -8.52 -8.03 2.59
CA VAL A 109 -7.81 -9.06 1.83
C VAL A 109 -6.84 -8.44 0.83
N ALA A 110 -7.30 -7.42 0.09
CA ALA A 110 -6.47 -6.73 -0.88
C ALA A 110 -5.26 -6.06 -0.21
N THR A 111 -5.49 -5.40 0.91
CA THR A 111 -4.43 -4.73 1.66
C THR A 111 -3.37 -5.72 2.16
N GLY A 112 -3.80 -6.87 2.67
CA GLY A 112 -2.87 -7.90 3.11
C GLY A 112 -1.99 -8.42 1.98
N ALA A 113 -2.59 -8.69 0.83
CA ALA A 113 -1.85 -9.16 -0.35
C ALA A 113 -0.82 -8.10 -0.81
N VAL A 114 -1.24 -6.85 -0.90
CA VAL A 114 -0.36 -5.76 -1.35
C VAL A 114 0.75 -5.49 -0.34
N LEU A 115 0.43 -5.53 0.96
CA LEU A 115 1.42 -5.29 2.02
C LEU A 115 2.57 -6.29 1.94
N GLY A 116 2.25 -7.58 1.81
CA GLY A 116 3.27 -8.62 1.70
C GLY A 116 4.14 -8.44 0.46
N PHE A 117 3.51 -8.21 -0.68
CA PHE A 117 4.21 -8.00 -1.93
C PHE A 117 5.13 -6.79 -1.88
N THR A 118 4.60 -5.65 -1.46
CA THR A 118 5.36 -4.39 -1.50
C THR A 118 6.46 -4.36 -0.45
N TYR A 119 6.26 -5.01 0.70
CA TYR A 119 7.31 -5.08 1.70
C TYR A 119 8.56 -5.77 1.13
N VAL A 120 8.38 -6.96 0.59
CA VAL A 120 9.50 -7.74 0.05
C VAL A 120 10.17 -6.99 -1.10
N ALA A 121 9.37 -6.48 -2.03
CA ALA A 121 9.89 -5.79 -3.21
C ALA A 121 10.65 -4.53 -2.84
N ASN A 122 10.11 -3.70 -1.94
CA ASN A 122 10.77 -2.45 -1.56
C ASN A 122 12.02 -2.69 -0.70
N ARG A 123 11.96 -3.67 0.19
CA ARG A 123 13.10 -3.99 1.03
C ARG A 123 14.30 -4.47 0.21
N THR A 124 14.04 -5.24 -0.82
CA THR A 124 15.11 -5.83 -1.63
C THR A 124 15.58 -4.93 -2.75
N TRP A 125 14.77 -4.01 -3.23
CA TRP A 125 15.09 -3.23 -4.42
C TRP A 125 15.09 -1.71 -4.20
N THR A 126 14.07 -1.16 -3.55
CA THR A 126 13.89 0.30 -3.44
C THR A 126 14.79 0.92 -2.38
N PHE A 127 14.77 0.35 -1.21
CA PHE A 127 15.45 0.87 -0.02
C PHE A 127 16.63 -0.04 0.39
#